data_4377d534cc5ec77406516de19df5ee0a
#
_entry.id   4377d534cc5ec77406516de19df5ee0a
#
_cell.length_a   1.000
_cell.length_b   1.000
_cell.length_c   1.000
_cell.angle_alpha   90.00
_cell.angle_beta   90.00
_cell.angle_gamma   90.00
#
_symmetry.space_group_name_H-M   'P 1'
#
loop_
_entity.id
_entity.type
_entity.pdbx_description
1 polymer ?
#
loop_
_entity_poly.entity_id
_entity_poly.type
_entity_poly.pdbx_seq_one_letter_code
_entity_poly.pdbx_strand_id
1 'polypeptide(L)'
;MEEYGVNIMRVLRTLVVAVLMATTAWTSTRAADRVDLLLVLAADVSGSMDEPKFELQRSGYAAAFSNPRVIEALRGSPRGRVAAAFIEWSGVLQQKVVIDWTVISNDDTARQFGDRIMEAPRAFARSNTSISAGIDFGMTLLDRAPYKAHRRVIDVSGDGDNNSGREPTAARDVAIAKGITINGLVILTEPPSHSYSSHTNPPGGLANYYRNNVIGGAGAFVAVAENFKSFGNAITKKLIAEIAQAEEQ
;
A
#
# COMPACT_ATOMS: atom_id res chain seq x y z
N MET A 1 -10.34 -66.01 34.97
CA MET A 1 -10.11 -65.39 33.61
C MET A 1 -10.90 -64.09 33.41
N GLU A 2 -11.86 -63.71 34.24
CA GLU A 2 -12.66 -62.50 34.11
C GLU A 2 -12.01 -61.21 34.69
N GLU A 3 -11.15 -61.32 35.69
CA GLU A 3 -10.53 -60.14 36.30
C GLU A 3 -9.49 -59.40 35.40
N TYR A 4 -8.83 -60.10 34.49
CA TYR A 4 -7.86 -59.48 33.59
C TYR A 4 -8.48 -58.66 32.47
N GLY A 5 -9.71 -58.97 32.07
CA GLY A 5 -10.43 -58.24 31.00
C GLY A 5 -10.90 -56.85 31.42
N VAL A 6 -11.30 -56.70 32.69
CA VAL A 6 -11.82 -55.42 33.22
C VAL A 6 -10.72 -54.41 33.42
N ASN A 7 -9.51 -54.82 33.76
CA ASN A 7 -8.37 -53.91 33.93
C ASN A 7 -7.86 -53.36 32.60
N ILE A 8 -7.80 -54.17 31.55
CA ILE A 8 -7.36 -53.73 30.23
C ILE A 8 -8.33 -52.70 29.64
N MET A 9 -9.64 -52.89 29.79
CA MET A 9 -10.64 -51.91 29.31
C MET A 9 -10.61 -50.59 30.07
N ARG A 10 -10.32 -50.60 31.38
CA ARG A 10 -10.15 -49.38 32.16
C ARG A 10 -8.88 -48.60 31.75
N VAL A 11 -7.77 -49.30 31.56
CA VAL A 11 -6.51 -48.67 31.09
C VAL A 11 -6.65 -48.12 29.66
N LEU A 12 -7.35 -48.84 28.76
CA LEU A 12 -7.62 -48.36 27.41
C LEU A 12 -8.52 -47.09 27.39
N ARG A 13 -9.58 -47.08 28.25
CA ARG A 13 -10.43 -45.88 28.37
C ARG A 13 -9.71 -44.68 28.94
N THR A 14 -8.79 -44.85 29.90
CA THR A 14 -7.99 -43.77 30.47
C THR A 14 -6.99 -43.23 29.47
N LEU A 15 -6.36 -44.09 28.65
CA LEU A 15 -5.44 -43.70 27.57
C LEU A 15 -6.16 -42.93 26.43
N VAL A 16 -7.37 -43.38 26.05
CA VAL A 16 -8.16 -42.69 24.99
C VAL A 16 -8.62 -41.31 25.47
N VAL A 17 -9.03 -41.15 26.72
CA VAL A 17 -9.39 -39.83 27.25
C VAL A 17 -8.17 -38.91 27.39
N ALA A 18 -6.99 -39.42 27.76
CA ALA A 18 -5.76 -38.65 27.82
C ALA A 18 -5.27 -38.19 26.46
N VAL A 19 -5.42 -39.03 25.44
CA VAL A 19 -5.06 -38.66 24.02
C VAL A 19 -6.06 -37.67 23.43
N LEU A 20 -7.36 -37.75 23.78
CA LEU A 20 -8.34 -36.74 23.33
C LEU A 20 -8.13 -35.35 23.99
N MET A 21 -7.59 -35.29 25.21
CA MET A 21 -7.29 -34.01 25.86
C MET A 21 -5.97 -33.38 25.39
N ALA A 22 -5.06 -34.16 24.81
CA ALA A 22 -3.78 -33.68 24.30
C ALA A 22 -3.89 -33.03 22.88
N THR A 23 -5.02 -33.19 22.19
CA THR A 23 -5.25 -32.62 20.84
C THR A 23 -6.03 -31.32 20.83
N THR A 24 -6.29 -30.68 21.98
CA THR A 24 -6.62 -29.26 21.95
C THR A 24 -5.35 -28.49 21.59
N ALA A 25 -4.97 -28.58 20.33
CA ALA A 25 -3.97 -27.73 19.74
C ALA A 25 -4.37 -26.29 20.07
N TRP A 26 -3.56 -25.63 20.88
CA TRP A 26 -3.63 -24.20 21.05
C TRP A 26 -3.42 -23.57 19.66
N THR A 27 -4.49 -23.34 18.95
CA THR A 27 -4.51 -22.31 17.92
C THR A 27 -4.34 -21.00 18.69
N SER A 28 -3.11 -20.66 19.02
CA SER A 28 -2.76 -19.30 19.38
C SER A 28 -3.21 -18.45 18.19
N THR A 29 -4.39 -17.88 18.25
CA THR A 29 -4.77 -16.75 17.42
C THR A 29 -3.78 -15.66 17.80
N ARG A 30 -2.66 -15.64 17.07
CA ARG A 30 -1.66 -14.59 17.21
C ARG A 30 -2.43 -13.29 16.96
N ALA A 31 -2.63 -12.51 18.02
CA ALA A 31 -3.28 -11.22 17.89
C ALA A 31 -2.54 -10.47 16.77
N ALA A 32 -3.27 -10.03 15.75
CA ALA A 32 -2.64 -9.35 14.62
C ALA A 32 -1.80 -8.19 15.16
N ASP A 33 -0.52 -8.17 14.79
CA ASP A 33 0.41 -7.14 15.23
C ASP A 33 -0.15 -5.75 14.87
N ARG A 34 -0.16 -4.84 15.85
CA ARG A 34 -0.67 -3.48 15.65
C ARG A 34 0.45 -2.57 15.14
N VAL A 35 0.13 -1.77 14.14
CA VAL A 35 0.97 -0.71 13.57
C VAL A 35 0.22 0.62 13.61
N ASP A 36 0.91 1.73 13.42
CA ASP A 36 0.30 3.07 13.42
C ASP A 36 -0.48 3.34 12.14
N LEU A 37 0.00 2.79 11.01
CA LEU A 37 -0.54 3.01 9.68
C LEU A 37 -0.44 1.73 8.83
N LEU A 38 -1.51 1.39 8.10
CA LEU A 38 -1.45 0.52 6.93
C LEU A 38 -1.38 1.39 5.68
N LEU A 39 -0.29 1.30 4.92
CA LEU A 39 -0.03 2.11 3.74
C LEU A 39 0.15 1.25 2.51
N VAL A 40 -0.73 1.42 1.51
CA VAL A 40 -0.55 0.88 0.18
C VAL A 40 0.00 1.98 -0.72
N LEU A 41 1.22 1.82 -1.18
CA LEU A 41 1.84 2.68 -2.20
C LEU A 41 1.45 2.14 -3.58
N ALA A 42 0.57 2.84 -4.28
CA ALA A 42 0.05 2.44 -5.57
C ALA A 42 0.70 3.28 -6.68
N ALA A 43 1.72 2.72 -7.33
CA ALA A 43 2.53 3.39 -8.35
C ALA A 43 1.99 3.12 -9.76
N ASP A 44 1.72 4.17 -10.50
CA ASP A 44 1.37 4.12 -11.92
C ASP A 44 2.56 3.66 -12.77
N VAL A 45 2.31 2.67 -13.62
CA VAL A 45 3.25 2.20 -14.65
C VAL A 45 2.57 2.14 -16.02
N SER A 46 1.59 3.00 -16.26
CA SER A 46 0.81 3.09 -17.50
C SER A 46 1.65 3.57 -18.70
N GLY A 47 0.99 3.79 -19.83
CA GLY A 47 1.66 4.09 -21.11
C GLY A 47 2.47 5.38 -21.15
N SER A 48 2.14 6.38 -20.32
CA SER A 48 2.87 7.65 -20.19
C SER A 48 4.20 7.50 -19.43
N MET A 49 4.35 6.42 -18.65
CA MET A 49 5.56 6.08 -17.90
C MET A 49 6.57 5.36 -18.81
N ASP A 50 7.46 6.10 -19.44
CA ASP A 50 8.63 5.54 -20.16
C ASP A 50 9.68 5.01 -19.18
N GLU A 51 10.72 4.34 -19.68
CA GLU A 51 11.75 3.73 -18.84
C GLU A 51 12.50 4.76 -17.97
N PRO A 52 12.94 5.92 -18.48
CA PRO A 52 13.57 6.94 -17.62
C PRO A 52 12.67 7.44 -16.49
N LYS A 53 11.37 7.61 -16.73
CA LYS A 53 10.41 8.01 -15.71
C LYS A 53 10.20 6.92 -14.66
N PHE A 54 10.11 5.68 -15.11
CA PHE A 54 10.01 4.52 -14.23
C PHE A 54 11.22 4.41 -13.30
N GLU A 55 12.45 4.56 -13.83
CA GLU A 55 13.66 4.57 -13.01
C GLU A 55 13.70 5.72 -12.01
N LEU A 56 13.29 6.94 -12.40
CA LEU A 56 13.19 8.08 -11.49
C LEU A 56 12.14 7.88 -10.41
N GLN A 57 11.01 7.26 -10.72
CA GLN A 57 9.99 6.92 -9.74
C GLN A 57 10.53 5.91 -8.71
N ARG A 58 11.18 4.85 -9.16
CA ARG A 58 11.77 3.81 -8.30
C ARG A 58 12.87 4.37 -7.40
N SER A 59 13.82 5.09 -7.98
CA SER A 59 14.91 5.73 -7.23
C SER A 59 14.37 6.77 -6.23
N GLY A 60 13.30 7.47 -6.58
CA GLY A 60 12.65 8.42 -5.69
C GLY A 60 12.01 7.76 -4.46
N TYR A 61 11.33 6.62 -4.62
CA TYR A 61 10.83 5.83 -3.48
C TYR A 61 11.98 5.31 -2.62
N ALA A 62 13.01 4.70 -3.21
CA ALA A 62 14.17 4.19 -2.46
C ALA A 62 14.87 5.29 -1.65
N ALA A 63 15.07 6.47 -2.26
CA ALA A 63 15.65 7.63 -1.59
C ALA A 63 14.75 8.14 -0.44
N ALA A 64 13.43 8.15 -0.61
CA ALA A 64 12.50 8.59 0.41
C ALA A 64 12.53 7.67 1.64
N PHE A 65 12.53 6.34 1.46
CA PHE A 65 12.64 5.39 2.56
C PHE A 65 14.01 5.39 3.25
N SER A 66 15.05 5.85 2.59
CA SER A 66 16.38 6.05 3.17
C SER A 66 16.57 7.45 3.78
N ASN A 67 15.55 8.32 3.72
CA ASN A 67 15.68 9.69 4.21
C ASN A 67 15.57 9.77 5.73
N PRO A 68 16.56 10.38 6.44
CA PRO A 68 16.52 10.48 7.91
C PRO A 68 15.26 11.12 8.48
N ARG A 69 14.66 12.08 7.76
CA ARG A 69 13.43 12.75 8.21
C ARG A 69 12.20 11.84 8.18
N VAL A 70 12.14 10.88 7.25
CA VAL A 70 11.08 9.84 7.22
C VAL A 70 11.25 8.90 8.42
N ILE A 71 12.50 8.53 8.74
CA ILE A 71 12.82 7.70 9.90
C ILE A 71 12.50 8.44 11.21
N GLU A 72 12.79 9.73 11.29
CA GLU A 72 12.44 10.57 12.44
C GLU A 72 10.92 10.63 12.64
N ALA A 73 10.14 10.89 11.58
CA ALA A 73 8.69 10.85 11.63
C ALA A 73 8.16 9.48 12.10
N LEU A 74 8.77 8.38 11.62
CA LEU A 74 8.42 7.04 12.05
C LEU A 74 8.67 6.83 13.54
N ARG A 75 9.82 7.26 14.05
CA ARG A 75 10.17 7.16 15.48
C ARG A 75 9.26 8.00 16.37
N GLY A 76 8.77 9.15 15.87
CA GLY A 76 7.82 10.01 16.53
C GLY A 76 6.41 9.44 16.59
N SER A 77 6.04 8.49 15.73
CA SER A 77 4.69 7.93 15.73
C SER A 77 4.44 7.04 16.96
N PRO A 78 3.17 6.86 17.39
CA PRO A 78 2.84 6.26 18.71
C PRO A 78 3.45 4.87 18.98
N ARG A 79 3.63 4.04 17.94
CA ARG A 79 4.24 2.70 18.02
C ARG A 79 5.60 2.63 17.35
N GLY A 80 6.00 3.68 16.66
CA GLY A 80 7.24 3.72 15.90
C GLY A 80 7.27 2.72 14.73
N ARG A 81 6.10 2.32 14.19
CA ARG A 81 6.03 1.28 13.16
C ARG A 81 4.84 1.43 12.24
N VAL A 82 5.08 1.32 10.94
CA VAL A 82 4.06 1.28 9.90
C VAL A 82 4.16 -0.04 9.13
N ALA A 83 3.08 -0.52 8.56
CA ALA A 83 3.13 -1.60 7.59
C ALA A 83 2.83 -1.03 6.21
N ALA A 84 3.76 -1.23 5.27
CA ALA A 84 3.63 -0.77 3.90
C ALA A 84 3.62 -1.94 2.93
N ALA A 85 2.86 -1.80 1.85
CA ALA A 85 2.91 -2.64 0.67
C ALA A 85 3.09 -1.76 -0.57
N PHE A 86 3.80 -2.25 -1.57
CA PHE A 86 4.02 -1.55 -2.83
C PHE A 86 3.36 -2.31 -3.97
N ILE A 87 2.47 -1.64 -4.68
CA ILE A 87 1.79 -2.19 -5.85
C ILE A 87 2.10 -1.35 -7.08
N GLU A 88 2.14 -1.98 -8.22
CA GLU A 88 2.08 -1.32 -9.53
C GLU A 88 0.73 -1.54 -10.18
N TRP A 89 0.25 -0.50 -10.84
CA TRP A 89 -1.01 -0.54 -11.58
C TRP A 89 -0.90 0.18 -12.92
N SER A 90 -1.78 -0.22 -13.86
CA SER A 90 -1.91 0.36 -15.19
C SER A 90 -3.37 0.25 -15.66
N GLY A 91 -3.69 -0.57 -16.67
CA GLY A 91 -5.05 -0.80 -17.16
C GLY A 91 -5.96 -1.55 -16.17
N VAL A 92 -7.21 -1.78 -16.56
CA VAL A 92 -8.29 -2.33 -15.70
C VAL A 92 -7.94 -3.68 -15.05
N LEU A 93 -7.18 -4.54 -15.72
CA LEU A 93 -6.79 -5.88 -15.23
C LEU A 93 -5.29 -5.99 -14.93
N GLN A 94 -4.64 -4.86 -14.74
CA GLN A 94 -3.19 -4.79 -14.57
C GLN A 94 -2.83 -4.16 -13.22
N GLN A 95 -2.95 -4.92 -12.16
CA GLN A 95 -2.50 -4.58 -10.81
C GLN A 95 -1.69 -5.75 -10.26
N LYS A 96 -0.59 -5.45 -9.59
CA LYS A 96 0.31 -6.46 -9.01
C LYS A 96 0.89 -5.98 -7.70
N VAL A 97 0.90 -6.86 -6.70
CA VAL A 97 1.71 -6.66 -5.51
C VAL A 97 3.16 -6.90 -5.91
N VAL A 98 3.97 -5.86 -5.86
CA VAL A 98 5.41 -5.92 -6.13
C VAL A 98 6.16 -6.25 -4.85
N ILE A 99 5.78 -5.58 -3.74
CA ILE A 99 6.29 -5.89 -2.40
C ILE A 99 5.10 -6.04 -1.46
N ASP A 100 4.99 -7.23 -0.88
CA ASP A 100 3.95 -7.53 0.08
C ASP A 100 4.19 -6.83 1.42
N TRP A 101 3.19 -6.84 2.28
CA TRP A 101 3.18 -6.18 3.58
C TRP A 101 4.48 -6.37 4.35
N THR A 102 5.14 -5.27 4.61
CA THR A 102 6.42 -5.21 5.31
C THR A 102 6.31 -4.19 6.44
N VAL A 103 6.69 -4.60 7.65
CA VAL A 103 6.75 -3.68 8.79
C VAL A 103 8.04 -2.88 8.71
N ILE A 104 7.89 -1.56 8.75
CA ILE A 104 8.96 -0.58 8.76
C ILE A 104 8.97 0.05 10.15
N SER A 105 10.09 -0.09 10.88
CA SER A 105 10.21 0.35 12.27
C SER A 105 11.57 0.97 12.62
N ASN A 106 12.51 0.95 11.69
CA ASN A 106 13.85 1.52 11.87
C ASN A 106 14.52 1.77 10.50
N ASP A 107 15.73 2.31 10.53
CA ASP A 107 16.53 2.64 9.35
C ASP A 107 16.77 1.44 8.44
N ASP A 108 17.06 0.28 9.02
CA ASP A 108 17.39 -0.91 8.24
C ASP A 108 16.16 -1.47 7.51
N THR A 109 15.03 -1.57 8.19
CA THR A 109 13.78 -2.05 7.58
C THR A 109 13.25 -1.07 6.53
N ALA A 110 13.43 0.24 6.72
CA ALA A 110 13.07 1.26 5.75
C ALA A 110 13.96 1.17 4.51
N ARG A 111 15.28 1.10 4.70
CA ARG A 111 16.24 0.96 3.59
C ARG A 111 15.98 -0.31 2.79
N GLN A 112 15.85 -1.46 3.46
CA GLN A 112 15.53 -2.73 2.79
C GLN A 112 14.23 -2.67 1.98
N PHE A 113 13.21 -1.98 2.47
CA PHE A 113 11.97 -1.78 1.71
C PHE A 113 12.22 -0.94 0.46
N GLY A 114 12.97 0.16 0.58
CA GLY A 114 13.38 1.02 -0.55
C GLY A 114 14.22 0.27 -1.58
N ASP A 115 15.21 -0.50 -1.16
CA ASP A 115 16.08 -1.30 -2.02
C ASP A 115 15.26 -2.33 -2.83
N ARG A 116 14.32 -3.02 -2.18
CA ARG A 116 13.41 -3.95 -2.85
C ARG A 116 12.52 -3.26 -3.88
N ILE A 117 12.10 -2.01 -3.64
CA ILE A 117 11.39 -1.20 -4.63
C ILE A 117 12.31 -0.94 -5.83
N MET A 118 13.54 -0.52 -5.60
CA MET A 118 14.50 -0.20 -6.64
C MET A 118 14.84 -1.41 -7.52
N GLU A 119 15.00 -2.59 -6.94
CA GLU A 119 15.44 -3.82 -7.61
C GLU A 119 14.31 -4.55 -8.35
N ALA A 120 13.05 -4.30 -7.99
CA ALA A 120 11.93 -5.04 -8.55
C ALA A 120 11.74 -4.71 -10.04
N PRO A 121 11.54 -5.71 -10.90
CA PRO A 121 11.26 -5.46 -12.31
C PRO A 121 9.87 -4.82 -12.48
N ARG A 122 9.70 -4.05 -13.53
CA ARG A 122 8.41 -3.46 -13.93
C ARG A 122 7.37 -4.57 -14.13
N ALA A 123 6.20 -4.43 -13.53
CA ALA A 123 5.18 -5.47 -13.52
C ALA A 123 4.45 -5.61 -14.87
N PHE A 124 4.27 -4.49 -15.58
CA PHE A 124 3.45 -4.45 -16.79
C PHE A 124 4.14 -3.68 -17.93
N ALA A 125 3.89 -4.13 -19.15
CA ALA A 125 4.14 -3.32 -20.35
C ALA A 125 3.18 -2.12 -20.39
N ARG A 126 3.48 -1.13 -21.21
CA ARG A 126 2.66 0.08 -21.40
C ARG A 126 1.21 -0.28 -21.73
N SER A 127 0.27 0.33 -21.02
CA SER A 127 -1.18 0.16 -21.18
C SER A 127 -1.92 1.44 -20.80
N ASN A 128 -3.25 1.36 -20.76
CA ASN A 128 -4.11 2.44 -20.31
C ASN A 128 -3.91 2.74 -18.81
N THR A 129 -4.55 3.81 -18.34
CA THR A 129 -4.50 4.29 -16.97
C THR A 129 -5.87 4.07 -16.30
N SER A 130 -5.94 3.13 -15.35
CA SER A 130 -7.13 2.86 -14.56
C SER A 130 -6.88 3.13 -13.08
N ILE A 131 -7.04 4.38 -12.68
CA ILE A 131 -6.90 4.82 -11.28
C ILE A 131 -7.90 4.07 -10.40
N SER A 132 -9.14 3.91 -10.87
CA SER A 132 -10.18 3.18 -10.15
C SER A 132 -9.78 1.74 -9.85
N ALA A 133 -9.17 1.03 -10.81
CA ALA A 133 -8.71 -0.34 -10.60
C ALA A 133 -7.52 -0.41 -9.63
N GLY A 134 -6.62 0.58 -9.64
CA GLY A 134 -5.56 0.73 -8.64
C GLY A 134 -6.11 0.90 -7.22
N ILE A 135 -7.14 1.75 -7.05
CA ILE A 135 -7.83 1.95 -5.77
C ILE A 135 -8.54 0.66 -5.31
N ASP A 136 -9.30 0.01 -6.20
CA ASP A 136 -10.02 -1.24 -5.87
C ASP A 136 -9.07 -2.36 -5.43
N PHE A 137 -7.93 -2.48 -6.10
CA PHE A 137 -6.90 -3.44 -5.72
C PHE A 137 -6.25 -3.09 -4.39
N GLY A 138 -5.95 -1.81 -4.14
CA GLY A 138 -5.45 -1.31 -2.87
C GLY A 138 -6.42 -1.59 -1.71
N MET A 139 -7.72 -1.39 -1.91
CA MET A 139 -8.75 -1.75 -0.92
C MET A 139 -8.73 -3.25 -0.59
N THR A 140 -8.66 -4.09 -1.62
CA THR A 140 -8.59 -5.55 -1.44
C THR A 140 -7.36 -5.96 -0.64
N LEU A 141 -6.23 -5.30 -0.87
CA LEU A 141 -4.99 -5.57 -0.16
C LEU A 141 -5.07 -5.10 1.30
N LEU A 142 -5.66 -3.94 1.57
CA LEU A 142 -5.92 -3.46 2.94
C LEU A 142 -6.86 -4.38 3.72
N ASP A 143 -7.90 -4.92 3.08
CA ASP A 143 -8.84 -5.83 3.74
C ASP A 143 -8.20 -7.17 4.14
N ARG A 144 -7.13 -7.57 3.45
CA ARG A 144 -6.35 -8.81 3.70
C ARG A 144 -5.06 -8.58 4.49
N ALA A 145 -4.81 -7.36 4.95
CA ALA A 145 -3.59 -7.04 5.67
C ALA A 145 -3.43 -7.90 6.93
N PRO A 146 -2.25 -8.51 7.18
CA PRO A 146 -2.01 -9.34 8.37
C PRO A 146 -1.83 -8.51 9.64
N TYR A 147 -1.84 -7.19 9.52
CA TYR A 147 -1.67 -6.20 10.60
C TYR A 147 -2.96 -5.44 10.86
N LYS A 148 -3.05 -4.78 12.02
CA LYS A 148 -4.14 -3.89 12.39
C LYS A 148 -3.61 -2.46 12.62
N ALA A 149 -4.32 -1.47 12.08
CA ALA A 149 -4.08 -0.06 12.33
C ALA A 149 -5.41 0.70 12.40
N HIS A 150 -5.40 1.86 13.05
CA HIS A 150 -6.54 2.78 12.99
C HIS A 150 -6.60 3.46 11.61
N ARG A 151 -5.44 3.82 11.07
CA ARG A 151 -5.35 4.49 9.78
C ARG A 151 -5.00 3.50 8.68
N ARG A 152 -5.78 3.59 7.61
CA ARG A 152 -5.64 2.78 6.40
C ARG A 152 -5.59 3.73 5.21
N VAL A 153 -4.47 3.76 4.51
CA VAL A 153 -4.20 4.72 3.44
C VAL A 153 -3.83 4.01 2.14
N ILE A 154 -4.39 4.50 1.04
CA ILE A 154 -3.92 4.20 -0.32
C ILE A 154 -3.29 5.49 -0.86
N ASP A 155 -2.00 5.43 -1.16
CA ASP A 155 -1.26 6.51 -1.81
C ASP A 155 -1.19 6.25 -3.30
N VAL A 156 -1.96 7.00 -4.08
CA VAL A 156 -2.02 6.85 -5.55
C VAL A 156 -1.07 7.84 -6.19
N SER A 157 0.00 7.35 -6.82
CA SER A 157 0.91 8.18 -7.62
C SER A 157 0.71 7.94 -9.12
N GLY A 158 0.69 9.02 -9.92
CA GLY A 158 0.55 8.93 -11.36
C GLY A 158 0.80 10.26 -12.08
N ASP A 159 0.97 10.17 -13.41
CA ASP A 159 1.24 11.31 -14.30
C ASP A 159 0.11 11.60 -15.29
N GLY A 160 -1.08 10.99 -15.10
CA GLY A 160 -2.22 11.15 -15.98
C GLY A 160 -3.58 11.01 -15.30
N ASP A 161 -4.65 11.38 -16.03
CA ASP A 161 -6.01 11.15 -15.62
C ASP A 161 -6.47 9.70 -15.88
N ASN A 162 -7.65 9.34 -15.40
CA ASN A 162 -8.23 8.02 -15.65
C ASN A 162 -8.76 7.95 -17.09
N ASN A 163 -8.25 7.01 -17.89
CA ASN A 163 -8.70 6.82 -19.28
C ASN A 163 -9.26 5.41 -19.55
N SER A 164 -9.38 4.58 -18.52
CA SER A 164 -9.98 3.24 -18.64
C SER A 164 -10.63 2.78 -17.34
N GLY A 165 -11.58 1.87 -17.45
CA GLY A 165 -12.35 1.39 -16.30
C GLY A 165 -13.46 2.34 -15.87
N ARG A 166 -13.93 2.19 -14.63
CA ARG A 166 -14.97 3.05 -14.05
C ARG A 166 -14.39 4.39 -13.60
N GLU A 167 -15.26 5.33 -13.29
CA GLU A 167 -14.84 6.64 -12.73
C GLU A 167 -14.11 6.47 -11.40
N PRO A 168 -12.99 7.20 -11.17
CA PRO A 168 -12.24 7.11 -9.91
C PRO A 168 -13.08 7.52 -8.70
N THR A 169 -14.01 8.47 -8.87
CA THR A 169 -14.94 8.90 -7.82
C THR A 169 -15.74 7.74 -7.23
N ALA A 170 -16.19 6.81 -8.08
CA ALA A 170 -16.93 5.64 -7.63
C ALA A 170 -16.05 4.65 -6.80
N ALA A 171 -14.77 4.51 -7.12
CA ALA A 171 -13.84 3.71 -6.33
C ALA A 171 -13.48 4.41 -5.01
N ARG A 172 -13.20 5.72 -5.09
CA ARG A 172 -12.94 6.58 -3.93
C ARG A 172 -14.06 6.51 -2.90
N ASP A 173 -15.30 6.69 -3.32
CA ASP A 173 -16.43 6.74 -2.41
C ASP A 173 -16.65 5.41 -1.69
N VAL A 174 -16.39 4.27 -2.36
CA VAL A 174 -16.37 2.95 -1.71
C VAL A 174 -15.23 2.85 -0.67
N ALA A 175 -14.04 3.37 -0.97
CA ALA A 175 -12.92 3.35 -0.04
C ALA A 175 -13.21 4.20 1.21
N ILE A 176 -13.78 5.40 1.02
CA ILE A 176 -14.18 6.30 2.12
C ILE A 176 -15.21 5.62 3.02
N ALA A 177 -16.22 4.96 2.44
CA ALA A 177 -17.24 4.23 3.19
C ALA A 177 -16.65 3.08 4.05
N LYS A 178 -15.48 2.58 3.67
CA LYS A 178 -14.70 1.59 4.45
C LYS A 178 -13.72 2.21 5.45
N GLY A 179 -13.72 3.54 5.63
CA GLY A 179 -12.78 4.23 6.50
C GLY A 179 -11.34 4.24 5.97
N ILE A 180 -11.17 4.19 4.64
CA ILE A 180 -9.87 4.27 3.97
C ILE A 180 -9.68 5.69 3.45
N THR A 181 -8.52 6.27 3.72
CA THR A 181 -8.10 7.55 3.13
C THR A 181 -7.33 7.28 1.84
N ILE A 182 -7.64 8.04 0.80
CA ILE A 182 -6.88 8.03 -0.44
C ILE A 182 -6.14 9.36 -0.56
N ASN A 183 -4.82 9.29 -0.60
CA ASN A 183 -3.94 10.42 -0.92
C ASN A 183 -3.45 10.33 -2.37
N GLY A 184 -3.07 11.46 -2.94
CA GLY A 184 -2.54 11.53 -4.30
C GLY A 184 -1.11 12.08 -4.34
N LEU A 185 -0.28 11.53 -5.21
CA LEU A 185 0.96 12.14 -5.65
C LEU A 185 0.90 12.34 -7.15
N VAL A 186 0.74 13.57 -7.58
CA VAL A 186 0.68 13.94 -8.99
C VAL A 186 2.08 14.26 -9.49
N ILE A 187 2.48 13.67 -10.62
CA ILE A 187 3.75 13.95 -11.27
C ILE A 187 3.43 14.75 -12.53
N LEU A 188 3.79 16.03 -12.52
CA LEU A 188 3.62 16.87 -13.69
C LEU A 188 4.68 16.52 -14.75
N THR A 189 4.24 16.47 -15.97
CA THR A 189 5.13 16.32 -17.14
C THR A 189 5.25 17.65 -17.84
N GLU A 190 6.44 17.97 -18.34
CA GLU A 190 6.60 19.12 -19.21
C GLU A 190 5.66 18.96 -20.42
N PRO A 191 5.11 20.07 -20.99
CA PRO A 191 4.18 19.98 -22.11
C PRO A 191 4.78 19.13 -23.22
N PRO A 192 4.10 18.05 -23.63
CA PRO A 192 4.71 17.13 -24.58
C PRO A 192 4.63 17.63 -25.99
N SER A 193 5.55 17.16 -26.81
CA SER A 193 5.37 17.08 -28.24
C SER A 193 4.15 16.18 -28.56
N HIS A 194 3.03 16.79 -28.85
CA HIS A 194 1.88 16.35 -29.68
C HIS A 194 1.04 15.10 -29.36
N SER A 195 1.39 14.12 -28.55
CA SER A 195 0.63 12.86 -28.50
C SER A 195 -0.09 12.51 -27.18
N TYR A 196 0.33 13.05 -26.04
CA TYR A 196 -0.24 12.71 -24.72
C TYR A 196 -0.74 13.91 -23.89
N SER A 197 -0.86 15.08 -24.51
CA SER A 197 -1.07 16.34 -23.79
C SER A 197 -2.37 16.44 -22.99
N SER A 198 -3.46 15.86 -23.47
CA SER A 198 -4.75 15.93 -22.79
C SER A 198 -4.82 15.00 -21.56
N HIS A 199 -4.19 13.83 -21.63
CA HIS A 199 -4.19 12.84 -20.56
C HIS A 199 -3.28 13.26 -19.39
N THR A 200 -2.08 13.75 -19.66
CA THR A 200 -1.13 14.20 -18.63
C THR A 200 -1.40 15.64 -18.16
N ASN A 201 -2.23 16.37 -18.87
CA ASN A 201 -2.64 17.73 -18.53
C ASN A 201 -4.12 17.95 -18.83
N PRO A 202 -5.03 17.31 -18.08
CA PRO A 202 -6.47 17.47 -18.27
C PRO A 202 -6.92 18.90 -17.98
N PRO A 203 -8.14 19.31 -18.44
CA PRO A 203 -8.69 20.62 -18.16
C PRO A 203 -8.64 20.96 -16.67
N GLY A 204 -8.10 22.13 -16.34
CA GLY A 204 -7.89 22.57 -14.95
C GLY A 204 -6.63 22.00 -14.27
N GLY A 205 -5.86 21.19 -14.97
CA GLY A 205 -4.60 20.60 -14.53
C GLY A 205 -4.76 19.32 -13.70
N LEU A 206 -3.75 18.47 -13.75
CA LEU A 206 -3.78 17.14 -13.16
C LEU A 206 -3.95 17.15 -11.63
N ALA A 207 -3.35 18.13 -10.94
CA ALA A 207 -3.52 18.26 -9.49
C ALA A 207 -4.98 18.56 -9.10
N ASN A 208 -5.70 19.35 -9.85
CA ASN A 208 -7.12 19.59 -9.62
C ASN A 208 -7.97 18.37 -9.98
N TYR A 209 -7.60 17.65 -11.03
CA TYR A 209 -8.25 16.38 -11.35
C TYR A 209 -8.17 15.40 -10.18
N TYR A 210 -6.98 15.21 -9.58
CA TYR A 210 -6.80 14.34 -8.42
C TYR A 210 -7.59 14.81 -7.21
N ARG A 211 -7.59 16.12 -6.92
CA ARG A 211 -8.39 16.68 -5.81
C ARG A 211 -9.89 16.39 -5.95
N ASN A 212 -10.40 16.51 -7.16
CA ASN A 212 -11.83 16.39 -7.41
C ASN A 212 -12.29 14.94 -7.57
N ASN A 213 -11.45 14.06 -8.13
CA ASN A 213 -11.89 12.74 -8.58
C ASN A 213 -11.21 11.56 -7.87
N VAL A 214 -10.00 11.75 -7.29
CA VAL A 214 -9.19 10.63 -6.80
C VAL A 214 -9.10 10.59 -5.30
N ILE A 215 -8.69 11.68 -4.66
CA ILE A 215 -8.47 11.72 -3.22
C ILE A 215 -9.76 11.79 -2.42
N GLY A 216 -9.72 11.31 -1.18
CA GLY A 216 -10.83 11.41 -0.24
C GLY A 216 -10.57 10.68 1.06
N GLY A 217 -11.45 10.90 2.02
CA GLY A 217 -11.31 10.41 3.40
C GLY A 217 -10.70 11.45 4.33
N ALA A 218 -10.56 11.10 5.61
CA ALA A 218 -10.09 11.99 6.65
C ALA A 218 -8.64 12.43 6.39
N GLY A 219 -8.38 13.75 6.33
CA GLY A 219 -7.06 14.30 6.13
C GLY A 219 -6.45 14.06 4.73
N ALA A 220 -7.27 13.68 3.73
CA ALA A 220 -6.79 13.41 2.37
C ALA A 220 -6.15 14.64 1.73
N PHE A 221 -5.04 14.46 1.04
CA PHE A 221 -4.32 15.54 0.37
C PHE A 221 -3.66 15.09 -0.94
N VAL A 222 -3.33 16.07 -1.79
CA VAL A 222 -2.54 15.89 -3.01
C VAL A 222 -1.17 16.52 -2.82
N ALA A 223 -0.12 15.72 -2.99
CA ALA A 223 1.23 16.21 -3.20
C ALA A 223 1.51 16.36 -4.70
N VAL A 224 2.35 17.31 -5.07
CA VAL A 224 2.71 17.57 -6.45
C VAL A 224 4.22 17.47 -6.61
N ALA A 225 4.66 16.62 -7.52
CA ALA A 225 6.00 16.65 -8.08
C ALA A 225 5.96 17.45 -9.39
N GLU A 226 6.70 18.55 -9.47
CA GLU A 226 6.71 19.43 -10.64
C GLU A 226 7.28 18.76 -11.90
N ASN A 227 8.02 17.70 -11.71
CA ASN A 227 8.55 16.80 -12.74
C ASN A 227 9.07 15.51 -12.10
N PHE A 228 9.48 14.54 -12.91
CA PHE A 228 10.02 13.27 -12.40
C PHE A 228 11.31 13.44 -11.59
N LYS A 229 12.16 14.44 -11.87
CA LYS A 229 13.37 14.70 -11.06
C LYS A 229 13.05 15.16 -9.65
N SER A 230 11.91 15.83 -9.43
CA SER A 230 11.46 16.29 -8.13
C SER A 230 10.63 15.22 -7.37
N PHE A 231 10.34 14.09 -7.99
CA PHE A 231 9.51 13.02 -7.40
C PHE A 231 10.02 12.55 -6.04
N GLY A 232 11.33 12.28 -5.91
CA GLY A 232 11.93 11.83 -4.65
C GLY A 232 11.72 12.81 -3.49
N ASN A 233 11.77 14.11 -3.77
CA ASN A 233 11.48 15.14 -2.75
C ASN A 233 9.99 15.21 -2.41
N ALA A 234 9.12 15.06 -3.40
CA ALA A 234 7.67 15.09 -3.21
C ALA A 234 7.18 13.89 -2.39
N ILE A 235 7.63 12.66 -2.72
CA ILE A 235 7.27 11.45 -1.98
C ILE A 235 7.86 11.47 -0.57
N THR A 236 9.07 11.99 -0.36
CA THR A 236 9.65 12.17 0.99
C THR A 236 8.76 13.04 1.87
N LYS A 237 8.37 14.23 1.39
CA LYS A 237 7.47 15.13 2.11
C LYS A 237 6.12 14.49 2.39
N LYS A 238 5.60 13.78 1.40
CA LYS A 238 4.33 13.09 1.50
C LYS A 238 4.34 11.97 2.55
N LEU A 239 5.36 11.11 2.56
CA LEU A 239 5.53 10.05 3.56
C LEU A 239 5.64 10.63 4.98
N ILE A 240 6.39 11.72 5.17
CA ILE A 240 6.48 12.40 6.46
C ILE A 240 5.09 12.86 6.93
N ALA A 241 4.31 13.51 6.05
CA ALA A 241 2.97 13.97 6.39
C ALA A 241 2.01 12.81 6.71
N GLU A 242 2.07 11.71 5.97
CA GLU A 242 1.24 10.53 6.20
C GLU A 242 1.56 9.83 7.52
N ILE A 243 2.85 9.73 7.87
CA ILE A 243 3.28 9.14 9.14
C ILE A 243 2.91 10.06 10.30
N ALA A 244 3.18 11.38 10.20
CA ALA A 244 2.91 12.34 11.27
C ALA A 244 1.42 12.49 11.60
N GLN A 245 0.52 12.43 10.62
CA GLN A 245 -0.93 12.45 10.88
C GLN A 245 -1.41 11.29 11.78
N ALA A 246 -0.58 10.26 12.03
CA ALA A 246 -0.90 9.19 12.96
C ALA A 246 -0.88 9.61 14.43
N GLU A 247 -0.37 10.80 14.74
CA GLU A 247 -0.25 11.34 16.11
C GLU A 247 -1.52 12.09 16.58
N GLU A 248 -2.40 12.53 15.68
CA GLU A 248 -3.49 13.45 16.00
C GLU A 248 -4.83 12.77 16.37
N GLN A 249 -4.89 11.48 16.59
CA GLN A 249 -6.10 10.71 16.95
C GLN A 249 -5.83 9.84 18.20
#